data_2c6d52450a5da86867227499abff4cb6
#
_entry.id   2c6d52450a5da86867227499abff4cb6
#
_cell.length_a   1.000
_cell.length_b   1.000
_cell.length_c   1.000
_cell.angle_alpha   90.00
_cell.angle_beta   90.00
_cell.angle_gamma   90.00
#
_symmetry.space_group_name_H-M   'P 1'
#
loop_
_entity.id
_entity.type
_entity.pdbx_description
1 polymer ?
#
loop_
_entity_poly.entity_id
_entity_poly.type
_entity_poly.pdbx_seq_one_letter_code
_entity_poly.pdbx_strand_id
1 'polypeptide(L)'
;MKEAAGRLNRWDHVIAAFDWEGLYVVDGSEHNENATALQMVRSRTLESLAGVAAVSARTDTVIGQFSDEDGYRGYMVVNYTEPSAGRIDVVELTFADTQRVVVWQEGEEQVYDLEDHRLTLDLTAGGGAFVVACR
;
A
#
# COMPACT_ATOMS: atom_id res chain seq x y z
N MET A 1 1.68 0.61 27.79
CA MET A 1 1.10 -0.65 27.39
C MET A 1 -0.35 -0.56 26.97
N LYS A 2 -1.20 0.14 27.71
CA LYS A 2 -2.60 0.34 27.31
C LYS A 2 -2.73 1.10 25.99
N GLU A 3 -1.85 2.07 25.74
CA GLU A 3 -1.86 2.82 24.49
C GLU A 3 -1.49 1.96 23.28
N ALA A 4 -0.50 1.09 23.43
CA ALA A 4 -0.10 0.18 22.36
C ALA A 4 -1.20 -0.83 22.04
N ALA A 5 -1.87 -1.37 23.05
CA ALA A 5 -3.00 -2.28 22.88
C ALA A 5 -4.19 -1.57 22.22
N GLY A 6 -4.45 -0.31 22.60
CA GLY A 6 -5.50 0.51 22.00
C GLY A 6 -5.22 0.80 20.52
N ARG A 7 -3.97 1.06 20.15
CA ARG A 7 -3.57 1.26 18.76
C ARG A 7 -3.75 0.00 17.92
N LEU A 8 -3.30 -1.14 18.43
CA LEU A 8 -3.45 -2.42 17.73
C LEU A 8 -4.92 -2.75 17.49
N ASN A 9 -5.77 -2.56 18.50
CA ASN A 9 -7.20 -2.79 18.35
C ASN A 9 -7.82 -1.83 17.33
N ARG A 10 -7.37 -0.58 17.30
CA ARG A 10 -7.83 0.42 16.34
C ARG A 10 -7.44 0.05 14.91
N TRP A 11 -6.21 -0.46 14.72
CA TRP A 11 -5.74 -0.95 13.43
C TRP A 11 -6.56 -2.14 12.94
N ASP A 12 -6.73 -3.12 13.81
CA ASP A 12 -7.53 -4.30 13.49
C ASP A 12 -8.96 -3.91 13.11
N HIS A 13 -9.53 -2.94 13.81
CA HIS A 13 -10.89 -2.47 13.54
C HIS A 13 -10.96 -1.76 12.18
N VAL A 14 -10.00 -0.92 11.85
CA VAL A 14 -9.95 -0.23 10.57
C VAL A 14 -9.79 -1.23 9.42
N ILE A 15 -8.85 -2.15 9.54
CA ILE A 15 -8.60 -3.16 8.49
C ILE A 15 -9.78 -4.10 8.36
N ALA A 16 -10.41 -4.49 9.46
CA ALA A 16 -11.56 -5.40 9.45
C ALA A 16 -12.79 -4.79 8.77
N ALA A 17 -12.88 -3.45 8.71
CA ALA A 17 -13.98 -2.77 8.04
C ALA A 17 -13.84 -2.76 6.51
N PHE A 18 -12.67 -3.13 5.99
CA PHE A 18 -12.40 -3.15 4.55
C PHE A 18 -12.48 -4.56 3.99
N ASP A 19 -13.13 -4.69 2.85
CA ASP A 19 -13.21 -5.93 2.09
C ASP A 19 -12.13 -5.96 1.02
N TRP A 20 -11.43 -7.08 0.91
CA TRP A 20 -10.37 -7.27 -0.07
C TRP A 20 -10.94 -7.45 -1.48
N GLU A 21 -10.39 -6.70 -2.44
CA GLU A 21 -10.83 -6.74 -3.84
C GLU A 21 -9.83 -7.40 -4.78
N GLY A 22 -8.57 -7.43 -4.43
CA GLY A 22 -7.54 -8.07 -5.25
C GLY A 22 -6.16 -7.45 -5.05
N LEU A 23 -5.17 -8.01 -5.75
CA LEU A 23 -3.78 -7.55 -5.71
C LEU A 23 -3.39 -6.87 -7.02
N TYR A 24 -2.55 -5.87 -6.90
CA TYR A 24 -1.86 -5.22 -8.02
C TYR A 24 -0.36 -5.39 -7.83
N VAL A 25 0.34 -5.85 -8.87
CA VAL A 25 1.78 -6.12 -8.81
C VAL A 25 2.52 -5.05 -9.59
N VAL A 26 3.54 -4.47 -8.95
CA VAL A 26 4.40 -3.45 -9.56
C VAL A 26 5.81 -4.03 -9.67
N ASP A 27 6.33 -4.11 -10.89
CA ASP A 27 7.72 -4.50 -11.10
C ASP A 27 8.63 -3.34 -10.71
N GLY A 28 9.63 -3.62 -9.88
CA GLY A 28 10.57 -2.59 -9.45
C GLY A 28 11.38 -2.04 -10.62
N SER A 29 11.54 -0.73 -10.66
CA SER A 29 12.32 -0.06 -11.71
C SER A 29 13.81 -0.32 -11.62
N GLU A 30 14.33 -0.54 -10.42
CA GLU A 30 15.74 -0.80 -10.16
C GLU A 30 16.02 -2.24 -9.74
N HIS A 31 15.08 -2.85 -9.00
CA HIS A 31 15.23 -4.19 -8.44
C HIS A 31 13.98 -5.00 -8.66
N ASN A 32 14.06 -6.00 -9.54
CA ASN A 32 12.94 -6.88 -9.89
C ASN A 32 13.32 -8.36 -9.77
N GLU A 33 14.07 -8.71 -8.74
CA GLU A 33 14.58 -10.06 -8.52
C GLU A 33 13.50 -11.10 -8.23
N ASN A 34 12.30 -10.66 -7.87
CA ASN A 34 11.19 -11.55 -7.52
C ASN A 34 10.19 -11.75 -8.67
N ALA A 35 10.60 -11.47 -9.89
CA ALA A 35 9.72 -11.54 -11.06
C ALA A 35 9.02 -12.90 -11.21
N THR A 36 9.71 -14.01 -10.93
CA THR A 36 9.13 -15.36 -11.04
C THR A 36 8.03 -15.56 -10.00
N ALA A 37 8.27 -15.18 -8.76
CA ALA A 37 7.27 -15.30 -7.69
C ALA A 37 6.06 -14.42 -7.99
N LEU A 38 6.28 -13.20 -8.46
CA LEU A 38 5.22 -12.28 -8.82
C LEU A 38 4.39 -12.78 -10.02
N GLN A 39 5.02 -13.46 -10.96
CA GLN A 39 4.29 -14.05 -12.10
C GLN A 39 3.27 -15.10 -11.66
N MET A 40 3.60 -15.88 -10.62
CA MET A 40 2.65 -16.86 -10.08
C MET A 40 1.43 -16.19 -9.46
N VAL A 41 1.60 -15.01 -8.90
CA VAL A 41 0.51 -14.22 -8.30
C VAL A 41 -0.28 -13.47 -9.38
N ARG A 42 0.34 -13.07 -10.47
CA ARG A 42 -0.28 -12.27 -11.54
C ARG A 42 -1.52 -12.88 -12.16
N SER A 43 -1.64 -14.21 -12.15
CA SER A 43 -2.85 -14.85 -12.65
C SER A 43 -4.11 -14.48 -11.90
N ARG A 44 -3.97 -13.89 -10.71
CA ARG A 44 -5.07 -13.47 -9.82
C ARG A 44 -5.02 -11.97 -9.51
N THR A 45 -4.27 -11.18 -10.31
CA THR A 45 -4.08 -9.77 -10.03
C THR A 45 -5.07 -8.90 -10.78
N LEU A 46 -5.25 -7.70 -10.24
CA LEU A 46 -6.00 -6.64 -10.90
C LEU A 46 -5.16 -6.05 -12.04
N GLU A 47 -5.81 -5.61 -13.09
CA GLU A 47 -5.13 -4.93 -14.21
C GLU A 47 -4.79 -3.48 -13.85
N SER A 48 -5.54 -2.89 -12.90
CA SER A 48 -5.34 -1.53 -12.44
C SER A 48 -5.90 -1.36 -11.04
N LEU A 49 -5.44 -0.34 -10.34
CA LEU A 49 -5.98 0.05 -9.04
C LEU A 49 -7.06 1.09 -9.22
N ALA A 50 -8.22 0.84 -8.60
CA ALA A 50 -9.31 1.81 -8.61
C ALA A 50 -8.91 3.07 -7.83
N GLY A 51 -9.18 4.24 -8.43
CA GLY A 51 -8.86 5.53 -7.82
C GLY A 51 -7.39 5.95 -7.89
N VAL A 52 -6.53 5.13 -8.49
CA VAL A 52 -5.11 5.42 -8.66
C VAL A 52 -4.80 5.56 -10.14
N ALA A 53 -4.25 6.71 -10.53
CA ALA A 53 -3.93 7.00 -11.94
C ALA A 53 -2.59 6.41 -12.35
N ALA A 54 -1.61 6.36 -11.44
CA ALA A 54 -0.28 5.84 -11.74
C ALA A 54 0.40 5.34 -10.48
N VAL A 55 1.26 4.33 -10.64
CA VAL A 55 2.09 3.77 -9.57
C VAL A 55 3.50 3.58 -10.11
N SER A 56 4.49 3.99 -9.33
CA SER A 56 5.88 3.64 -9.59
C SER A 56 6.54 3.13 -8.31
N ALA A 57 7.47 2.20 -8.45
CA ALA A 57 8.19 1.62 -7.33
C ALA A 57 9.63 1.35 -7.74
N ARG A 58 10.56 1.49 -6.79
CA ARG A 58 11.97 1.21 -7.01
C ARG A 58 12.26 -0.29 -6.99
N THR A 59 11.63 -1.01 -6.07
CA THR A 59 11.75 -2.46 -5.93
C THR A 59 10.38 -3.11 -6.18
N ASP A 60 10.36 -4.44 -6.31
CA ASP A 60 9.12 -5.17 -6.49
C ASP A 60 8.14 -4.88 -5.36
N THR A 61 6.92 -4.52 -5.72
CA THR A 61 5.90 -4.06 -4.78
C THR A 61 4.58 -4.75 -5.08
N VAL A 62 3.85 -5.11 -4.02
CA VAL A 62 2.52 -5.68 -4.13
C VAL A 62 1.56 -4.74 -3.41
N ILE A 63 0.44 -4.43 -4.05
CA ILE A 63 -0.57 -3.55 -3.49
C ILE A 63 -1.90 -4.30 -3.43
N GLY A 64 -2.41 -4.52 -2.22
CA GLY A 64 -3.75 -5.07 -2.02
C GLY A 64 -4.76 -3.94 -2.06
N GLN A 65 -5.85 -4.13 -2.80
CA GLN A 65 -6.92 -3.15 -2.90
C GLN A 65 -8.10 -3.59 -2.05
N PHE A 66 -8.67 -2.63 -1.32
CA PHE A 66 -9.78 -2.84 -0.40
C PHE A 66 -10.83 -1.73 -0.56
N SER A 67 -12.05 -2.04 -0.18
CA SER A 67 -13.11 -1.02 -0.04
C SER A 67 -13.96 -1.31 1.18
N ASP A 68 -14.55 -0.26 1.78
CA ASP A 68 -15.50 -0.42 2.87
C ASP A 68 -16.94 -0.20 2.38
N GLU A 69 -17.89 -0.33 3.29
CA GLU A 69 -19.33 -0.17 2.99
C GLU A 69 -19.68 1.25 2.51
N ASP A 70 -18.92 2.25 2.95
CA ASP A 70 -19.15 3.64 2.59
C ASP A 70 -18.45 4.05 1.29
N GLY A 71 -17.74 3.11 0.65
CA GLY A 71 -17.03 3.36 -0.59
C GLY A 71 -15.66 3.99 -0.44
N TYR A 72 -15.12 4.05 0.79
CA TYR A 72 -13.72 4.43 0.99
C TYR A 72 -12.81 3.33 0.46
N ARG A 73 -11.71 3.72 -0.16
CA ARG A 73 -10.74 2.78 -0.70
C ARG A 73 -9.52 2.70 0.19
N GLY A 74 -9.03 1.47 0.39
CA GLY A 74 -7.80 1.20 1.12
C GLY A 74 -6.81 0.47 0.25
N TYR A 75 -5.53 0.70 0.49
CA TYR A 75 -4.43 0.09 -0.25
C TYR A 75 -3.37 -0.38 0.73
N MET A 76 -3.09 -1.70 0.72
CA MET A 76 -1.97 -2.24 1.50
C MET A 76 -0.77 -2.34 0.57
N VAL A 77 0.21 -1.48 0.78
CA VAL A 77 1.41 -1.39 -0.05
C VAL A 77 2.54 -2.12 0.65
N VAL A 78 3.11 -3.15 0.01
CA VAL A 78 4.14 -3.99 0.62
C VAL A 78 5.38 -4.04 -0.27
N ASN A 79 6.54 -3.77 0.33
CA ASN A 79 7.83 -3.97 -0.32
C ASN A 79 8.11 -5.47 -0.38
N TYR A 80 7.96 -6.06 -1.55
CA TYR A 80 8.08 -7.51 -1.77
C TYR A 80 9.51 -7.90 -2.10
N THR A 81 10.42 -7.65 -1.15
CA THR A 81 11.84 -8.03 -1.27
C THR A 81 12.27 -8.77 -0.02
N GLU A 82 13.35 -9.58 -0.18
CA GLU A 82 13.94 -10.31 0.94
C GLU A 82 14.40 -9.32 2.02
N PRO A 83 13.98 -9.48 3.29
CA PRO A 83 14.42 -8.59 4.37
C PRO A 83 15.94 -8.54 4.51
N SER A 84 16.61 -9.67 4.26
CA SER A 84 18.08 -9.76 4.33
C SER A 84 18.80 -8.93 3.27
N ALA A 85 18.14 -8.59 2.18
CA ALA A 85 18.72 -7.75 1.13
C ALA A 85 18.78 -6.27 1.54
N GLY A 86 17.99 -5.86 2.55
CA GLY A 86 18.00 -4.49 3.06
C GLY A 86 17.58 -3.43 2.06
N ARG A 87 16.83 -3.80 1.03
CA ARG A 87 16.42 -2.85 0.00
C ARG A 87 15.27 -1.98 0.47
N ILE A 88 15.41 -0.67 0.32
CA ILE A 88 14.36 0.29 0.64
C ILE A 88 13.60 0.62 -0.65
N ASP A 89 12.29 0.44 -0.61
CA ASP A 89 11.42 0.79 -1.73
C ASP A 89 10.95 2.23 -1.58
N VAL A 90 10.92 2.94 -2.68
CA VAL A 90 10.26 4.24 -2.76
C VAL A 90 9.09 4.09 -3.71
N VAL A 91 7.89 4.09 -3.15
CA VAL A 91 6.65 3.89 -3.92
C VAL A 91 5.95 5.22 -4.08
N GLU A 92 5.63 5.58 -5.31
CA GLU A 92 4.86 6.79 -5.60
C GLU A 92 3.50 6.40 -6.15
N LEU A 93 2.45 6.82 -5.46
CA LEU A 93 1.06 6.63 -5.88
C LEU A 93 0.49 7.97 -6.34
N THR A 94 0.00 8.01 -7.57
CA THR A 94 -0.71 9.19 -8.07
C THR A 94 -2.19 8.86 -8.12
N PHE A 95 -2.98 9.53 -7.29
CA PHE A 95 -4.43 9.32 -7.21
C PHE A 95 -5.16 10.13 -8.28
N ALA A 96 -6.30 9.63 -8.72
CA ALA A 96 -7.10 10.30 -9.74
C ALA A 96 -7.77 11.57 -9.19
N ASP A 97 -8.45 11.45 -8.03
CA ASP A 97 -9.24 12.54 -7.46
C ASP A 97 -8.97 12.81 -5.99
N THR A 98 -8.15 11.99 -5.34
CA THR A 98 -7.90 12.09 -3.90
C THR A 98 -6.88 13.17 -3.60
N GLN A 99 -7.19 14.04 -2.64
CA GLN A 99 -6.29 15.10 -2.17
C GLN A 99 -5.77 14.86 -0.76
N ARG A 100 -6.36 13.91 -0.02
CA ARG A 100 -5.97 13.61 1.36
C ARG A 100 -6.00 12.11 1.58
N VAL A 101 -4.99 11.59 2.25
CA VAL A 101 -4.90 10.18 2.63
C VAL A 101 -4.51 10.04 4.09
N VAL A 102 -4.92 8.91 4.68
CA VAL A 102 -4.45 8.50 6.00
C VAL A 102 -3.56 7.28 5.80
N VAL A 103 -2.35 7.32 6.37
CA VAL A 103 -1.37 6.24 6.24
C VAL A 103 -1.07 5.66 7.60
N TRP A 104 -1.21 4.34 7.71
CA TRP A 104 -0.78 3.57 8.89
C TRP A 104 0.49 2.82 8.51
N GLN A 105 1.58 3.16 9.16
CA GLN A 105 2.90 2.57 8.90
C GLN A 105 3.69 2.50 10.21
N GLU A 106 4.30 1.35 10.46
CA GLU A 106 5.13 1.14 11.66
C GLU A 106 4.42 1.50 12.98
N GLY A 107 3.12 1.20 13.05
CA GLY A 107 2.33 1.46 14.25
C GLY A 107 1.89 2.91 14.40
N GLU A 108 2.15 3.76 13.43
CA GLU A 108 1.78 5.16 13.46
C GLU A 108 0.76 5.51 12.38
N GLU A 109 -0.14 6.42 12.72
CA GLU A 109 -1.14 6.97 11.82
C GLU A 109 -0.75 8.40 11.46
N GLN A 110 -0.71 8.71 10.16
CA GLN A 110 -0.41 10.06 9.69
C GLN A 110 -1.38 10.45 8.59
N VAL A 111 -1.75 11.72 8.57
CA VAL A 111 -2.62 12.30 7.54
C VAL A 111 -1.77 13.17 6.63
N TYR A 112 -1.88 12.94 5.34
CA TYR A 112 -1.15 13.72 4.33
C TYR A 112 -2.12 14.46 3.41
N ASP A 113 -1.87 15.74 3.22
CA ASP A 113 -2.47 16.53 2.15
C ASP A 113 -1.57 16.40 0.94
N LEU A 114 -2.11 15.89 -0.18
CA LEU A 114 -1.32 15.55 -1.35
C LEU A 114 -1.11 16.76 -2.26
N GLU A 115 0.12 16.94 -2.72
CA GLU A 115 0.44 17.86 -3.82
C GLU A 115 0.35 17.08 -5.13
N ASP A 116 -0.38 17.63 -6.09
CA ASP A 116 -0.58 17.00 -7.41
C ASP A 116 -1.10 15.57 -7.32
N HIS A 117 -1.87 15.27 -6.25
CA HIS A 117 -2.46 13.95 -5.99
C HIS A 117 -1.43 12.84 -5.77
N ARG A 118 -0.19 13.18 -5.43
CA ARG A 118 0.90 12.19 -5.26
C ARG A 118 1.22 11.91 -3.80
N LEU A 119 1.37 10.64 -3.49
CA LEU A 119 1.85 10.14 -2.21
C LEU A 119 3.14 9.36 -2.43
N THR A 120 4.18 9.68 -1.69
CA THR A 120 5.44 8.96 -1.72
C THR A 120 5.63 8.21 -0.41
N LEU A 121 5.89 6.91 -0.48
CA LEU A 121 6.11 6.04 0.68
C LEU A 121 7.52 5.45 0.63
N ASP A 122 8.21 5.46 1.77
CA ASP A 122 9.47 4.76 1.95
C ASP A 122 9.20 3.49 2.74
N LEU A 123 9.46 2.33 2.14
CA LEU A 123 9.18 1.03 2.75
C LEU A 123 10.48 0.24 2.93
N THR A 124 10.73 -0.20 4.15
CA THR A 124 11.84 -1.13 4.42
C THR A 124 11.54 -2.50 3.80
N ALA A 125 12.58 -3.32 3.61
CA ALA A 125 12.42 -4.66 3.03
C ALA A 125 11.44 -5.48 3.86
N GLY A 126 10.42 -6.02 3.19
CA GLY A 126 9.33 -6.74 3.86
C GLY A 126 8.33 -5.84 4.59
N GLY A 127 8.57 -4.54 4.61
CA GLY A 127 7.67 -3.59 5.28
C GLY A 127 6.47 -3.21 4.43
N GLY A 128 5.46 -2.65 5.08
CA GLY A 128 4.24 -2.24 4.42
C GLY A 128 3.58 -1.03 5.05
N ALA A 129 2.66 -0.44 4.31
CA ALA A 129 1.83 0.66 4.76
C ALA A 129 0.39 0.47 4.27
N PHE A 130 -0.56 0.79 5.12
CA PHE A 130 -1.98 0.78 4.74
C PHE A 130 -2.43 2.22 4.50
N VAL A 131 -2.92 2.48 3.30
CA VAL A 131 -3.31 3.82 2.86
C VAL A 131 -4.82 3.87 2.65
N VAL A 132 -5.48 4.83 3.27
CA VAL A 132 -6.91 5.07 3.05
C VAL A 132 -7.08 6.39 2.33
N ALA A 133 -7.72 6.34 1.17
CA ALA A 133 -8.04 7.54 0.40
C ALA A 133 -9.26 8.23 1.00
N CYS A 134 -9.09 9.47 1.42
CA CYS A 134 -10.19 10.28 1.92
C CYS A 134 -10.94 10.94 0.76
N ARG A 135 -12.23 11.07 0.93
CA ARG A 135 -13.07 11.75 -0.05
C ARG A 135 -12.99 13.27 0.07
#